data_5d72d541e8d381f077fa132915a4ccdf
#
_entry.id   5d72d541e8d381f077fa132915a4ccdf
#
_cell.length_a   1.000
_cell.length_b   1.000
_cell.length_c   1.000
_cell.angle_alpha   90.00
_cell.angle_beta   90.00
_cell.angle_gamma   90.00
#
_symmetry.space_group_name_H-M   'P 1'
#
loop_
_entity.id
_entity.type
_entity.pdbx_description
1 polymer ?
#
loop_
_entity_poly.entity_id
_entity_poly.type
_entity_poly.pdbx_seq_one_letter_code
_entity_poly.pdbx_strand_id
1 'polypeptide(L)'
;MEFVHKPVLLNETIENLDIKPDGIYIDGTAGGGGHSSEIAKRLENGRLICIDQDPEAILTLHNRFDNDNKVTIYKSNFSEMKEAANKLEIYSVDGILLDIGVSSRQLDTPERGFSYHHDAPLDMRMSKNGTTAADLVNTLPFNELCKILTLYGEEKFAKSIVRAIEQRRAVKPIETTLELAEIVANAYPAKARRDGHPARKTF
;
A
#
# COMPACT_ATOMS: atom_id res chain seq x y z
N MET A 1 -9.35 22.42 5.73
CA MET A 1 -10.33 21.49 5.12
C MET A 1 -9.91 20.08 5.46
N GLU A 2 -10.71 19.37 6.22
CA GLU A 2 -10.49 17.93 6.42
C GLU A 2 -10.72 17.23 5.09
N PHE A 3 -9.69 16.58 4.58
CA PHE A 3 -9.76 15.81 3.33
C PHE A 3 -10.52 14.52 3.66
N VAL A 4 -11.84 14.53 3.43
CA VAL A 4 -12.68 13.34 3.63
C VAL A 4 -12.44 12.41 2.43
N HIS A 5 -11.47 11.53 2.56
CA HIS A 5 -11.25 10.47 1.58
C HIS A 5 -12.41 9.48 1.65
N LYS A 6 -13.16 9.35 0.56
CA LYS A 6 -14.20 8.32 0.43
C LYS A 6 -13.54 7.02 0.02
N PRO A 7 -13.71 5.93 0.80
CA PRO A 7 -13.17 4.62 0.44
C PRO A 7 -13.67 4.13 -0.92
N VAL A 8 -12.86 3.38 -1.63
CA VAL A 8 -13.19 2.79 -2.93
C VAL A 8 -14.31 1.75 -2.74
N LEU A 9 -15.35 1.80 -3.58
CA LEU A 9 -16.48 0.85 -3.58
C LEU A 9 -17.10 0.64 -2.19
N LEU A 10 -17.17 1.71 -1.35
CA LEU A 10 -17.60 1.60 0.04
C LEU A 10 -18.94 0.88 0.19
N ASN A 11 -19.96 1.31 -0.56
CA ASN A 11 -21.31 0.75 -0.43
C ASN A 11 -21.34 -0.72 -0.87
N GLU A 12 -20.75 -1.01 -2.01
CA GLU A 12 -20.68 -2.35 -2.57
C GLU A 12 -19.91 -3.31 -1.64
N THR A 13 -18.83 -2.84 -1.04
CA THR A 13 -18.05 -3.60 -0.07
C THR A 13 -18.88 -3.94 1.16
N ILE A 14 -19.56 -2.96 1.73
CA ILE A 14 -20.37 -3.14 2.93
C ILE A 14 -21.59 -4.03 2.67
N GLU A 15 -22.24 -3.88 1.52
CA GLU A 15 -23.36 -4.73 1.10
C GLU A 15 -22.93 -6.19 0.93
N ASN A 16 -21.81 -6.43 0.24
CA ASN A 16 -21.32 -7.79 0.01
C ASN A 16 -20.70 -8.45 1.25
N LEU A 17 -20.25 -7.68 2.23
CA LEU A 17 -19.72 -8.21 3.49
C LEU A 17 -20.83 -8.78 4.38
N ASP A 18 -22.11 -8.44 4.11
CA ASP A 18 -23.31 -8.93 4.81
C ASP A 18 -23.15 -8.90 6.34
N ILE A 19 -22.91 -7.69 6.88
CA ILE A 19 -22.49 -7.51 8.27
C ILE A 19 -23.61 -7.87 9.25
N LYS A 20 -23.35 -8.88 10.08
CA LYS A 20 -24.21 -9.30 11.18
C LYS A 20 -23.89 -8.50 12.44
N PRO A 21 -24.89 -8.05 13.23
CA PRO A 21 -24.67 -7.24 14.43
C PRO A 21 -23.74 -7.87 15.47
N ASP A 22 -23.75 -9.19 15.59
CA ASP A 22 -22.94 -9.96 16.55
C ASP A 22 -21.73 -10.65 15.90
N GLY A 23 -21.46 -10.38 14.59
CA GLY A 23 -20.42 -11.01 13.80
C GLY A 23 -19.03 -10.50 14.14
N ILE A 24 -18.03 -11.26 13.72
CA ILE A 24 -16.59 -10.93 13.89
C ILE A 24 -15.98 -10.67 12.51
N TYR A 25 -15.36 -9.51 12.34
CA TYR A 25 -14.80 -9.08 11.07
C TYR A 25 -13.33 -8.67 11.21
N ILE A 26 -12.58 -8.86 10.13
CA ILE A 26 -11.20 -8.35 10.00
C ILE A 26 -11.18 -7.38 8.82
N ASP A 27 -10.71 -6.16 9.06
CA ASP A 27 -10.24 -5.24 8.03
C ASP A 27 -8.71 -5.32 8.04
N GLY A 28 -8.14 -6.07 7.09
CA GLY A 28 -6.69 -6.33 7.01
C GLY A 28 -5.89 -5.22 6.37
N THR A 29 -6.56 -4.16 5.88
CA THR A 29 -5.99 -2.99 5.22
C THR A 29 -6.72 -1.73 5.67
N ALA A 30 -6.81 -1.56 7.00
CA ALA A 30 -7.73 -0.60 7.61
C ALA A 30 -7.44 0.88 7.26
N GLY A 31 -6.17 1.22 6.95
CA GLY A 31 -5.79 2.56 6.50
C GLY A 31 -6.30 3.67 7.41
N GLY A 32 -7.02 4.63 6.86
CA GLY A 32 -7.67 5.71 7.61
C GLY A 32 -8.97 5.30 8.31
N GLY A 33 -9.38 4.03 8.26
CA GLY A 33 -10.57 3.51 8.93
C GLY A 33 -11.90 3.82 8.24
N GLY A 34 -11.87 4.09 6.93
CA GLY A 34 -13.08 4.43 6.19
C GLY A 34 -14.09 3.27 6.11
N HIS A 35 -13.67 2.12 5.61
CA HIS A 35 -14.46 0.90 5.61
C HIS A 35 -14.72 0.41 7.03
N SER A 36 -13.68 0.39 7.87
CA SER A 36 -13.77 0.00 9.28
C SER A 36 -14.86 0.76 10.04
N SER A 37 -15.03 2.06 9.78
CA SER A 37 -16.09 2.88 10.41
C SER A 37 -17.48 2.41 10.02
N GLU A 38 -17.69 2.04 8.77
CA GLU A 38 -18.98 1.55 8.31
C GLU A 38 -19.28 0.13 8.80
N ILE A 39 -18.25 -0.71 9.00
CA ILE A 39 -18.40 -2.01 9.65
C ILE A 39 -18.76 -1.81 11.14
N ALA A 40 -18.00 -1.01 11.87
CA ALA A 40 -18.20 -0.77 13.31
C ALA A 40 -19.60 -0.21 13.65
N LYS A 41 -20.16 0.67 12.79
CA LYS A 41 -21.52 1.20 12.94
C LYS A 41 -22.62 0.13 12.89
N ARG A 42 -22.38 -0.99 12.19
CA ARG A 42 -23.35 -2.09 12.01
C ARG A 42 -23.23 -3.18 13.05
N LEU A 43 -22.15 -3.15 13.83
CA LEU A 43 -21.94 -4.09 14.94
C LEU A 43 -22.65 -3.59 16.20
N GLU A 44 -23.32 -4.52 16.91
CA GLU A 44 -23.92 -4.29 18.24
C GLU A 44 -23.05 -4.95 19.32
N ASN A 45 -22.98 -6.29 19.36
CA ASN A 45 -22.13 -7.06 20.25
C ASN A 45 -20.96 -7.74 19.51
N GLY A 46 -20.86 -7.54 18.20
CA GLY A 46 -19.80 -8.10 17.36
C GLY A 46 -18.46 -7.42 17.59
N ARG A 47 -17.44 -7.89 16.85
CA ARG A 47 -16.06 -7.40 16.97
C ARG A 47 -15.46 -7.07 15.60
N LEU A 48 -14.67 -6.01 15.54
CA LEU A 48 -13.86 -5.65 14.38
C LEU A 48 -12.39 -5.62 14.74
N ILE A 49 -11.56 -6.30 13.97
CA ILE A 49 -10.11 -6.25 14.07
C ILE A 49 -9.60 -5.43 12.89
N CYS A 50 -9.05 -4.26 13.18
CA CYS A 50 -8.40 -3.39 12.19
C CYS A 50 -6.90 -3.69 12.16
N ILE A 51 -6.38 -4.12 11.01
CA ILE A 51 -4.97 -4.41 10.83
C ILE A 51 -4.40 -3.45 9.78
N ASP A 52 -3.25 -2.85 10.08
CA ASP A 52 -2.46 -2.11 9.11
C ASP A 52 -0.98 -2.17 9.48
N GLN A 53 -0.10 -2.15 8.48
CA GLN A 53 1.34 -2.11 8.69
C GLN A 53 1.89 -0.69 8.78
N ASP A 54 1.15 0.32 8.27
CA ASP A 54 1.59 1.71 8.28
C ASP A 54 1.36 2.35 9.66
N PRO A 55 2.42 2.85 10.32
CA PRO A 55 2.29 3.50 11.62
C PRO A 55 1.39 4.74 11.60
N GLU A 56 1.26 5.42 10.46
CA GLU A 56 0.37 6.58 10.34
C GLU A 56 -1.10 6.16 10.26
N ALA A 57 -1.39 5.03 9.61
CA ALA A 57 -2.71 4.42 9.61
C ALA A 57 -3.11 4.02 11.03
N ILE A 58 -2.21 3.33 11.76
CA ILE A 58 -2.44 2.92 13.14
C ILE A 58 -2.76 4.11 14.05
N LEU A 59 -2.00 5.21 13.94
CA LEU A 59 -2.30 6.42 14.71
C LEU A 59 -3.68 7.00 14.38
N THR A 60 -4.04 7.01 13.09
CA THR A 60 -5.35 7.48 12.63
C THR A 60 -6.48 6.61 13.16
N LEU A 61 -6.30 5.28 13.16
CA LEU A 61 -7.27 4.33 13.69
C LEU A 61 -7.48 4.51 15.20
N HIS A 62 -6.41 4.65 15.98
CA HIS A 62 -6.52 4.95 17.40
C HIS A 62 -7.31 6.22 17.67
N ASN A 63 -7.03 7.32 16.95
CA ASN A 63 -7.79 8.57 17.10
C ASN A 63 -9.26 8.41 16.71
N ARG A 64 -9.57 7.54 15.75
CA ARG A 64 -10.94 7.32 15.25
C ARG A 64 -11.78 6.42 16.14
N PHE A 65 -11.17 5.42 16.74
CA PHE A 65 -11.85 4.35 17.50
C PHE A 65 -11.46 4.31 18.98
N ASP A 66 -10.92 5.40 19.54
CA ASP A 66 -10.35 5.48 20.89
C ASP A 66 -11.29 4.96 22.01
N ASN A 67 -12.59 5.07 21.80
CA ASN A 67 -13.60 4.66 22.78
C ASN A 67 -14.58 3.59 22.25
N ASP A 68 -14.27 2.93 21.15
CA ASP A 68 -15.13 1.87 20.61
C ASP A 68 -14.63 0.48 21.03
N ASN A 69 -15.22 -0.07 22.07
CA ASN A 69 -14.86 -1.37 22.64
C ASN A 69 -15.04 -2.56 21.67
N LYS A 70 -15.74 -2.36 20.56
CA LYS A 70 -15.93 -3.37 19.51
C LYS A 70 -14.72 -3.46 18.58
N VAL A 71 -13.86 -2.41 18.55
CA VAL A 71 -12.76 -2.30 17.61
C VAL A 71 -11.44 -2.61 18.31
N THR A 72 -10.69 -3.55 17.76
CA THR A 72 -9.32 -3.85 18.18
C THR A 72 -8.37 -3.46 17.05
N ILE A 73 -7.35 -2.65 17.36
CA ILE A 73 -6.36 -2.19 16.39
C ILE A 73 -5.07 -3.00 16.55
N TYR A 74 -4.56 -3.55 15.46
CA TYR A 74 -3.38 -4.39 15.47
C TYR A 74 -2.39 -3.95 14.39
N LYS A 75 -1.19 -3.52 14.80
CA LYS A 75 -0.13 -3.13 13.86
C LYS A 75 0.57 -4.38 13.34
N SER A 76 0.26 -4.80 12.11
CA SER A 76 0.87 -5.93 11.44
C SER A 76 0.62 -5.88 9.94
N ASN A 77 1.30 -6.72 9.18
CA ASN A 77 0.91 -7.01 7.81
C ASN A 77 -0.30 -7.95 7.80
N PHE A 78 -1.21 -7.81 6.84
CA PHE A 78 -2.39 -8.68 6.73
C PHE A 78 -2.03 -10.16 6.53
N SER A 79 -0.83 -10.48 6.05
CA SER A 79 -0.33 -11.87 5.99
C SER A 79 -0.28 -12.55 7.36
N GLU A 80 -0.21 -11.77 8.44
CA GLU A 80 -0.18 -12.23 9.83
C GLU A 80 -1.57 -12.16 10.51
N MET A 81 -2.66 -11.91 9.75
CA MET A 81 -4.01 -11.75 10.32
C MET A 81 -4.46 -12.96 11.14
N LYS A 82 -4.06 -14.18 10.76
CA LYS A 82 -4.37 -15.40 11.51
C LYS A 82 -3.71 -15.39 12.90
N GLU A 83 -2.46 -14.94 12.97
CA GLU A 83 -1.74 -14.83 14.25
C GLU A 83 -2.33 -13.73 15.13
N ALA A 84 -2.72 -12.60 14.53
CA ALA A 84 -3.40 -11.52 15.23
C ALA A 84 -4.73 -12.01 15.82
N ALA A 85 -5.56 -12.71 15.04
CA ALA A 85 -6.82 -13.29 15.50
C ALA A 85 -6.61 -14.32 16.64
N ASN A 86 -5.63 -15.21 16.49
CA ASN A 86 -5.31 -16.22 17.51
C ASN A 86 -4.88 -15.58 18.84
N LYS A 87 -4.11 -14.49 18.83
CA LYS A 87 -3.73 -13.76 20.05
C LYS A 87 -4.93 -13.11 20.77
N LEU A 88 -6.01 -12.88 20.04
CA LEU A 88 -7.28 -12.37 20.57
C LEU A 88 -8.28 -13.49 20.90
N GLU A 89 -7.83 -14.75 20.85
CA GLU A 89 -8.66 -15.96 21.04
C GLU A 89 -9.83 -16.05 20.06
N ILE A 90 -9.64 -15.53 18.82
CA ILE A 90 -10.60 -15.59 17.74
C ILE A 90 -10.16 -16.64 16.74
N TYR A 91 -10.96 -17.70 16.58
CA TYR A 91 -10.63 -18.86 15.75
C TYR A 91 -11.47 -18.93 14.46
N SER A 92 -12.52 -18.13 14.37
CA SER A 92 -13.32 -17.97 13.15
C SER A 92 -13.84 -16.53 13.04
N VAL A 93 -14.05 -16.07 11.81
CA VAL A 93 -14.59 -14.74 11.51
C VAL A 93 -15.71 -14.87 10.48
N ASP A 94 -16.67 -13.94 10.50
CA ASP A 94 -17.79 -13.89 9.56
C ASP A 94 -17.39 -13.24 8.22
N GLY A 95 -16.38 -12.37 8.24
CA GLY A 95 -15.89 -11.74 7.01
C GLY A 95 -14.49 -11.13 7.17
N ILE A 96 -13.82 -11.02 6.02
CA ILE A 96 -12.49 -10.37 5.91
C ILE A 96 -12.56 -9.38 4.75
N LEU A 97 -12.10 -8.17 5.01
CA LEU A 97 -11.90 -7.13 4.01
C LEU A 97 -10.43 -6.93 3.75
N LEU A 98 -10.05 -6.90 2.46
CA LEU A 98 -8.71 -6.53 1.99
C LEU A 98 -8.86 -5.55 0.82
N ASP A 99 -8.48 -4.29 1.03
CA ASP A 99 -8.33 -3.27 -0.01
C ASP A 99 -6.84 -3.14 -0.35
N ILE A 100 -6.39 -4.01 -1.27
CA ILE A 100 -4.97 -4.21 -1.57
C ILE A 100 -4.49 -3.11 -2.51
N GLY A 101 -3.62 -2.24 -2.00
CA GLY A 101 -3.02 -1.15 -2.77
C GLY A 101 -2.32 -0.13 -1.88
N VAL A 102 -1.94 0.99 -2.49
CA VAL A 102 -1.40 2.15 -1.77
C VAL A 102 -2.54 3.03 -1.29
N SER A 103 -2.43 3.61 -0.09
CA SER A 103 -3.40 4.57 0.40
C SER A 103 -3.22 5.93 -0.27
N SER A 104 -4.30 6.71 -0.38
CA SER A 104 -4.21 8.10 -0.88
C SER A 104 -3.21 8.91 -0.07
N ARG A 105 -3.16 8.74 1.24
CA ARG A 105 -2.18 9.43 2.10
C ARG A 105 -0.74 9.07 1.74
N GLN A 106 -0.45 7.82 1.38
CA GLN A 106 0.88 7.42 0.91
C GLN A 106 1.24 8.08 -0.42
N LEU A 107 0.28 8.22 -1.34
CA LEU A 107 0.46 8.91 -2.62
C LEU A 107 0.59 10.42 -2.46
N ASP A 108 -0.21 11.02 -1.58
CA ASP A 108 -0.29 12.46 -1.37
C ASP A 108 0.84 13.01 -0.47
N THR A 109 1.63 12.14 0.16
CA THR A 109 2.78 12.50 0.99
C THR A 109 4.08 12.26 0.20
N PRO A 110 4.70 13.29 -0.41
CA PRO A 110 5.85 13.11 -1.29
C PRO A 110 7.01 12.34 -0.64
N GLU A 111 7.27 12.59 0.64
CA GLU A 111 8.36 12.00 1.41
C GLU A 111 8.24 10.47 1.58
N ARG A 112 7.05 9.90 1.30
CA ARG A 112 6.82 8.46 1.28
C ARG A 112 7.35 7.78 0.02
N GLY A 113 7.63 8.54 -1.04
CA GLY A 113 8.25 8.06 -2.27
C GLY A 113 7.38 7.22 -3.20
N PHE A 114 6.05 7.17 -2.99
CA PHE A 114 5.12 6.40 -3.83
C PHE A 114 4.72 7.10 -5.13
N SER A 115 5.00 8.39 -5.26
CA SER A 115 4.61 9.20 -6.41
C SER A 115 5.83 9.61 -7.24
N TYR A 116 5.70 9.53 -8.56
CA TYR A 116 6.67 10.05 -9.52
C TYR A 116 6.36 11.49 -9.99
N HIS A 117 5.42 12.18 -9.34
CA HIS A 117 5.04 13.55 -9.69
C HIS A 117 5.83 14.60 -8.91
N HIS A 118 6.43 14.22 -7.80
CA HIS A 118 7.20 15.11 -6.92
C HIS A 118 8.59 14.51 -6.68
N ASP A 119 9.60 15.35 -6.58
CA ASP A 119 10.95 14.90 -6.21
C ASP A 119 11.01 14.66 -4.70
N ALA A 120 11.30 13.44 -4.33
CA ALA A 120 11.30 12.98 -2.94
C ALA A 120 12.23 11.77 -2.78
N PRO A 121 12.62 11.40 -1.55
CA PRO A 121 13.37 10.17 -1.32
C PRO A 121 12.66 8.95 -1.91
N LEU A 122 13.41 8.09 -2.58
CA LEU A 122 12.90 6.86 -3.20
C LEU A 122 12.73 5.77 -2.12
N ASP A 123 11.73 5.95 -1.25
CA ASP A 123 11.48 5.08 -0.10
C ASP A 123 10.52 3.93 -0.41
N MET A 124 9.23 4.21 -0.64
CA MET A 124 8.13 3.28 -0.97
C MET A 124 7.83 2.21 0.11
N ARG A 125 8.31 2.36 1.34
CA ARG A 125 8.00 1.42 2.44
C ARG A 125 6.68 1.75 3.12
N MET A 126 5.68 0.92 2.97
CA MET A 126 4.40 1.11 3.66
C MET A 126 4.56 1.08 5.18
N SER A 127 5.33 0.13 5.71
CA SER A 127 5.59 -0.03 7.15
C SER A 127 6.61 0.95 7.72
N LYS A 128 7.31 1.72 6.87
CA LYS A 128 8.50 2.55 7.18
C LYS A 128 9.70 1.75 7.70
N ASN A 129 9.66 0.43 7.63
CA ASN A 129 10.74 -0.45 8.06
C ASN A 129 11.23 -1.33 6.89
N GLY A 130 12.47 -1.83 6.99
CA GLY A 130 13.05 -2.74 6.00
C GLY A 130 13.66 -2.01 4.81
N THR A 131 13.75 -2.70 3.68
CA THR A 131 14.43 -2.28 2.46
C THR A 131 13.63 -1.21 1.71
N THR A 132 14.27 -0.15 1.29
CA THR A 132 13.68 0.93 0.49
C THR A 132 13.67 0.58 -1.00
N ALA A 133 12.88 1.30 -1.80
CA ALA A 133 12.96 1.21 -3.26
C ALA A 133 14.34 1.65 -3.77
N ALA A 134 14.98 2.66 -3.13
CA ALA A 134 16.35 3.07 -3.43
C ALA A 134 17.34 1.91 -3.22
N ASP A 135 17.22 1.17 -2.12
CA ASP A 135 18.08 -0.01 -1.88
C ASP A 135 17.89 -1.04 -3.00
N LEU A 136 16.63 -1.34 -3.38
CA LEU A 136 16.34 -2.32 -4.42
C LEU A 136 16.96 -1.94 -5.77
N VAL A 137 16.73 -0.71 -6.25
CA VAL A 137 17.23 -0.29 -7.56
C VAL A 137 18.76 -0.17 -7.59
N ASN A 138 19.39 0.13 -6.46
CA ASN A 138 20.85 0.28 -6.38
C ASN A 138 21.59 -1.03 -6.15
N THR A 139 20.97 -2.07 -5.56
CA THR A 139 21.67 -3.27 -5.12
C THR A 139 21.26 -4.55 -5.85
N LEU A 140 20.00 -4.69 -6.25
CA LEU A 140 19.53 -5.93 -6.85
C LEU A 140 20.20 -6.22 -8.21
N PRO A 141 20.49 -7.51 -8.49
CA PRO A 141 21.00 -7.94 -9.79
C PRO A 141 19.97 -7.74 -10.91
N PHE A 142 20.47 -7.60 -12.16
CA PHE A 142 19.66 -7.38 -13.35
C PHE A 142 18.42 -8.29 -13.45
N ASN A 143 18.62 -9.58 -13.27
CA ASN A 143 17.53 -10.56 -13.45
C ASN A 143 16.43 -10.41 -12.39
N GLU A 144 16.77 -10.05 -11.16
CA GLU A 144 15.82 -9.84 -10.08
C GLU A 144 15.00 -8.56 -10.29
N LEU A 145 15.65 -7.45 -10.65
CA LEU A 145 14.93 -6.23 -11.02
C LEU A 145 14.00 -6.44 -12.22
N CYS A 146 14.48 -7.14 -13.26
CA CYS A 146 13.63 -7.48 -14.41
C CYS A 146 12.42 -8.31 -13.99
N LYS A 147 12.60 -9.28 -13.09
CA LYS A 147 11.52 -10.12 -12.55
C LYS A 147 10.48 -9.27 -11.81
N ILE A 148 10.91 -8.39 -10.92
CA ILE A 148 10.02 -7.48 -10.16
C ILE A 148 9.20 -6.62 -11.13
N LEU A 149 9.85 -5.91 -12.05
CA LEU A 149 9.16 -5.02 -12.98
C LEU A 149 8.22 -5.78 -13.94
N THR A 150 8.57 -7.00 -14.33
CA THR A 150 7.73 -7.80 -15.24
C THR A 150 6.54 -8.42 -14.51
N LEU A 151 6.75 -9.03 -13.34
CA LEU A 151 5.70 -9.79 -12.64
C LEU A 151 4.73 -8.89 -11.88
N TYR A 152 5.24 -7.86 -11.21
CA TYR A 152 4.43 -7.00 -10.34
C TYR A 152 4.01 -5.71 -11.05
N GLY A 153 4.89 -5.12 -11.88
CA GLY A 153 4.59 -3.92 -12.64
C GLY A 153 3.95 -4.18 -14.02
N GLU A 154 3.92 -5.43 -14.48
CA GLU A 154 3.53 -5.78 -15.87
C GLU A 154 4.27 -4.93 -16.90
N GLU A 155 5.54 -4.62 -16.63
CA GLU A 155 6.35 -3.70 -17.43
C GLU A 155 6.96 -4.43 -18.64
N LYS A 156 6.51 -4.07 -19.83
CA LYS A 156 6.97 -4.69 -21.09
C LYS A 156 8.41 -4.33 -21.45
N PHE A 157 8.89 -3.17 -20.98
CA PHE A 157 10.23 -2.65 -21.25
C PHE A 157 11.20 -2.89 -20.09
N ALA A 158 10.88 -3.79 -19.15
CA ALA A 158 11.66 -4.08 -17.95
C ALA A 158 13.16 -4.23 -18.22
N LYS A 159 13.55 -5.00 -19.26
CA LYS A 159 14.97 -5.19 -19.61
C LYS A 159 15.68 -3.90 -20.04
N SER A 160 14.99 -3.01 -20.75
CA SER A 160 15.55 -1.72 -21.17
C SER A 160 15.70 -0.78 -19.99
N ILE A 161 14.68 -0.74 -19.13
CA ILE A 161 14.68 0.07 -17.91
C ILE A 161 15.79 -0.38 -16.96
N VAL A 162 15.91 -1.69 -16.71
CA VAL A 162 16.94 -2.20 -15.79
C VAL A 162 18.35 -1.95 -16.31
N ARG A 163 18.60 -2.03 -17.64
CA ARG A 163 19.90 -1.63 -18.21
C ARG A 163 20.20 -0.16 -17.94
N ALA A 164 19.21 0.73 -18.10
CA ALA A 164 19.38 2.15 -17.81
C ALA A 164 19.63 2.41 -16.32
N ILE A 165 18.94 1.69 -15.42
CA ILE A 165 19.19 1.71 -13.97
C ILE A 165 20.64 1.30 -13.67
N GLU A 166 21.11 0.17 -14.23
CA GLU A 166 22.49 -0.30 -14.02
C GLU A 166 23.54 0.70 -14.50
N GLN A 167 23.34 1.29 -15.68
CA GLN A 167 24.23 2.32 -16.19
C GLN A 167 24.27 3.55 -15.29
N ARG A 168 23.10 3.99 -14.79
CA ARG A 168 23.02 5.17 -13.92
C ARG A 168 23.65 4.92 -12.56
N ARG A 169 23.32 3.81 -11.88
CA ARG A 169 23.84 3.47 -10.56
C ARG A 169 25.34 3.20 -10.52
N ALA A 170 25.93 2.80 -11.67
CA ALA A 170 27.38 2.66 -11.80
C ALA A 170 28.13 4.00 -11.72
N VAL A 171 27.47 5.12 -11.97
CA VAL A 171 28.03 6.47 -11.90
C VAL A 171 27.71 7.12 -10.55
N LYS A 172 26.43 7.08 -10.15
CA LYS A 172 25.93 7.66 -8.89
C LYS A 172 24.69 6.87 -8.46
N PRO A 173 24.50 6.57 -7.18
CA PRO A 173 23.26 5.97 -6.67
C PRO A 173 22.01 6.76 -7.09
N ILE A 174 20.92 6.05 -7.29
CA ILE A 174 19.60 6.61 -7.55
C ILE A 174 18.93 6.83 -6.21
N GLU A 175 18.63 8.09 -5.87
CA GLU A 175 18.19 8.46 -4.52
C GLU A 175 16.77 9.00 -4.48
N THR A 176 16.28 9.54 -5.62
CA THR A 176 14.97 10.20 -5.63
C THR A 176 13.99 9.61 -6.64
N THR A 177 12.73 9.91 -6.41
CA THR A 177 11.62 9.46 -7.26
C THR A 177 11.73 10.02 -8.67
N LEU A 178 12.06 11.32 -8.83
CA LEU A 178 12.21 11.90 -10.16
C LEU A 178 13.45 11.38 -10.90
N GLU A 179 14.56 11.11 -10.21
CA GLU A 179 15.72 10.47 -10.84
C GLU A 179 15.33 9.11 -11.46
N LEU A 180 14.60 8.26 -10.71
CA LEU A 180 14.13 6.98 -11.24
C LEU A 180 13.12 7.18 -12.38
N ALA A 181 12.15 8.06 -12.21
CA ALA A 181 11.13 8.34 -13.22
C ALA A 181 11.75 8.81 -14.54
N GLU A 182 12.78 9.66 -14.51
CA GLU A 182 13.51 10.14 -15.68
C GLU A 182 14.30 9.00 -16.36
N ILE A 183 14.99 8.15 -15.61
CA ILE A 183 15.68 6.96 -16.12
C ILE A 183 14.69 6.07 -16.87
N VAL A 184 13.54 5.80 -16.28
CA VAL A 184 12.47 4.99 -16.88
C VAL A 184 11.97 5.64 -18.16
N ALA A 185 11.63 6.93 -18.12
CA ALA A 185 11.13 7.66 -19.28
C ALA A 185 12.12 7.64 -20.44
N ASN A 186 13.42 7.77 -20.18
CA ASN A 186 14.46 7.73 -21.20
C ASN A 186 14.68 6.32 -21.77
N ALA A 187 14.42 5.27 -21.00
CA ALA A 187 14.53 3.88 -21.44
C ALA A 187 13.36 3.42 -22.35
N TYR A 188 12.22 4.15 -22.33
CA TYR A 188 11.06 3.82 -23.17
C TYR A 188 11.28 4.21 -24.64
N PRO A 189 10.86 3.35 -25.59
CA PRO A 189 10.82 3.71 -27.00
C PRO A 189 9.92 4.93 -27.25
N ALA A 190 10.32 5.85 -28.12
CA ALA A 190 9.59 7.09 -28.38
C ALA A 190 8.10 6.87 -28.75
N LYS A 191 7.79 5.78 -29.47
CA LYS A 191 6.42 5.41 -29.85
C LYS A 191 5.55 5.02 -28.64
N ALA A 192 6.16 4.42 -27.60
CA ALA A 192 5.44 3.91 -26.44
C ALA A 192 5.21 4.97 -25.33
N ARG A 193 5.83 6.16 -25.45
CA ARG A 193 5.66 7.28 -24.50
C ARG A 193 4.31 7.98 -24.60
N ARG A 194 3.47 7.63 -25.59
CA ARG A 194 2.18 8.32 -25.85
C ARG A 194 1.03 7.83 -24.99
N ASP A 195 1.15 6.67 -24.35
CA ASP A 195 0.06 6.00 -23.63
C ASP A 195 0.11 6.20 -22.11
N GLY A 196 0.35 7.44 -21.67
CA GLY A 196 0.46 7.79 -20.25
C GLY A 196 1.92 7.93 -19.79
N HIS A 197 2.10 8.22 -18.49
CA HIS A 197 3.45 8.44 -17.96
C HIS A 197 4.27 7.13 -17.94
N PRO A 198 5.47 7.11 -18.54
CA PRO A 198 6.27 5.87 -18.66
C PRO A 198 6.59 5.18 -17.32
N ALA A 199 6.77 5.95 -16.25
CA ALA A 199 7.11 5.40 -14.95
C ALA A 199 5.94 4.72 -14.21
N ARG A 200 4.69 4.83 -14.70
CA ARG A 200 3.48 4.32 -13.99
C ARG A 200 3.54 2.84 -13.60
N LYS A 201 4.25 2.03 -14.39
CA LYS A 201 4.36 0.59 -14.14
C LYS A 201 5.61 0.20 -13.36
N THR A 202 6.49 1.15 -13.14
CA THR A 202 7.72 0.97 -12.34
C THR A 202 7.49 1.40 -10.90
N PHE A 203 6.60 2.37 -10.67
CA PHE A 203 6.09 2.80 -9.39
C PHE A 203 4.79 2.07 -9.06
#